data_a228732ee8563380d9ae2a8d6b1f7c02
#
_entry.id   a228732ee8563380d9ae2a8d6b1f7c02
#
_cell.length_a   1.000
_cell.length_b   1.000
_cell.length_c   1.000
_cell.angle_alpha   90.00
_cell.angle_beta   90.00
_cell.angle_gamma   90.00
#
_symmetry.space_group_name_H-M   'P 1'
#
loop_
_entity.id
_entity.type
_entity.pdbx_description
1 polymer ?
#
loop_
_entity_poly.entity_id
_entity_poly.type
_entity_poly.pdbx_seq_one_letter_code
_entity_poly.pdbx_strand_id
1 'polypeptide(L)'
;MNFRALRDSFDFFHNSRRNLLAVAVIALVAYECAEIIIEDNLLDLYYFGLVILGIVGFLAIFKNWRLGLYGFVAWVAVEDLIRKYLGNNMLIYFGKDFIVLALYLSFFFARKSTNTKLYRPPFLAILLVFFWFCVLQILNPASTSIFYGLMGLKICFMYAPLLLVGHALVDSEKELRRFFFFNSILILVVAGFGIVQSILGHTFLNPEDIQEDIRGLSTLYRASPISGLIAYRPTSFFVSAGRFQNFLTVSWILALGFGGFLLMRKQSGRLIAFTTVGILAAASLLTASRSVFLWALASALVFAPAVIWGASWSGQQRLRVLRAIARAAVFVAIALTILVSIFPEEVASRLAIYTETLSPGSSKSEFGFRSWNYPLQNFAAAFDYPRWPYGYGTGTASLGGQYVTRIMHARPMNVGVENGYGQIVIELGIVGLLLWIALAYAVTRSAWQAAKNLKGTEWFPIGFAIFWFTFLLVFPMSYYGFVAYQDFVLNSYFWLMLGILFRLSEFPRNLPVTQTTA
;
A
#
# COMPACT_ATOMS: atom_id res chain seq x y z
N MET A 1 -26.37 -13.78 -54.89
CA MET A 1 -26.85 -13.38 -53.55
C MET A 1 -25.71 -12.63 -52.86
N ASN A 2 -25.89 -11.32 -52.57
CA ASN A 2 -24.80 -10.41 -52.28
C ASN A 2 -24.47 -10.48 -50.77
N PHE A 3 -23.44 -11.22 -50.37
CA PHE A 3 -23.01 -11.42 -48.98
C PHE A 3 -22.66 -10.11 -48.25
N ARG A 4 -22.31 -9.04 -48.97
CA ARG A 4 -22.10 -7.69 -48.38
C ARG A 4 -23.40 -7.09 -47.85
N ALA A 5 -24.49 -7.16 -48.57
CA ALA A 5 -25.78 -6.61 -48.13
C ALA A 5 -26.36 -7.30 -46.90
N LEU A 6 -26.08 -8.60 -46.71
CA LEU A 6 -26.42 -9.34 -45.49
C LEU A 6 -25.58 -8.91 -44.29
N ARG A 7 -24.29 -8.68 -44.50
CA ARG A 7 -23.38 -8.21 -43.45
C ARG A 7 -23.75 -6.79 -42.98
N ASP A 8 -23.99 -5.87 -43.89
CA ASP A 8 -24.38 -4.48 -43.58
C ASP A 8 -25.74 -4.43 -42.88
N SER A 9 -26.69 -5.31 -43.20
CA SER A 9 -27.96 -5.44 -42.49
C SER A 9 -27.76 -6.00 -41.08
N PHE A 10 -26.89 -6.97 -40.85
CA PHE A 10 -26.56 -7.48 -39.52
C PHE A 10 -25.87 -6.43 -38.65
N ASP A 11 -24.93 -5.68 -39.21
CA ASP A 11 -24.22 -4.59 -38.49
C ASP A 11 -25.19 -3.45 -38.17
N PHE A 12 -26.15 -3.13 -39.01
CA PHE A 12 -27.21 -2.12 -38.76
C PHE A 12 -28.14 -2.57 -37.62
N PHE A 13 -28.60 -3.86 -37.62
CA PHE A 13 -29.43 -4.38 -36.53
C PHE A 13 -28.68 -4.47 -35.21
N HIS A 14 -27.40 -4.80 -35.23
CA HIS A 14 -26.56 -4.87 -34.03
C HIS A 14 -26.32 -3.47 -33.45
N ASN A 15 -26.03 -2.47 -34.28
CA ASN A 15 -25.89 -1.07 -33.88
C ASN A 15 -27.20 -0.46 -33.40
N SER A 16 -28.33 -0.79 -34.05
CA SER A 16 -29.66 -0.27 -33.65
C SER A 16 -30.07 -0.82 -32.27
N ARG A 17 -29.86 -2.11 -31.99
CA ARG A 17 -30.10 -2.70 -30.66
C ARG A 17 -29.20 -2.11 -29.58
N ARG A 18 -27.94 -1.84 -29.90
CA ARG A 18 -26.99 -1.22 -28.97
C ARG A 18 -27.39 0.22 -28.66
N ASN A 19 -27.85 0.98 -29.66
CA ASN A 19 -28.32 2.34 -29.47
C ASN A 19 -29.64 2.38 -28.68
N LEU A 20 -30.57 1.47 -28.93
CA LEU A 20 -31.79 1.33 -28.14
C LEU A 20 -31.53 0.98 -26.68
N LEU A 21 -30.61 0.05 -26.43
CA LEU A 21 -30.16 -0.27 -25.07
C LEU A 21 -29.52 0.94 -24.37
N ALA A 22 -28.69 1.69 -25.08
CA ALA A 22 -28.07 2.91 -24.53
C ALA A 22 -29.13 3.97 -24.19
N VAL A 23 -30.11 4.20 -25.07
CA VAL A 23 -31.22 5.10 -24.82
C VAL A 23 -32.07 4.64 -23.63
N ALA A 24 -32.39 3.36 -23.54
CA ALA A 24 -33.14 2.81 -22.41
C ALA A 24 -32.38 2.96 -21.07
N VAL A 25 -31.06 2.72 -21.06
CA VAL A 25 -30.23 2.93 -19.87
C VAL A 25 -30.17 4.41 -19.48
N ILE A 26 -30.01 5.32 -20.46
CA ILE A 26 -30.01 6.78 -20.19
C ILE A 26 -31.37 7.22 -19.64
N ALA A 27 -32.48 6.73 -20.22
CA ALA A 27 -33.83 7.06 -19.74
C ALA A 27 -34.07 6.53 -18.32
N LEU A 28 -33.63 5.32 -17.99
CA LEU A 28 -33.71 4.75 -16.63
C LEU A 28 -32.91 5.60 -15.64
N VAL A 29 -31.68 5.94 -15.99
CA VAL A 29 -30.81 6.77 -15.17
C VAL A 29 -31.44 8.17 -14.93
N ALA A 30 -31.99 8.76 -15.97
CA ALA A 30 -32.67 10.06 -15.86
C ALA A 30 -33.94 9.99 -14.98
N TYR A 31 -34.68 8.89 -15.08
CA TYR A 31 -35.87 8.65 -14.25
C TYR A 31 -35.50 8.52 -12.78
N GLU A 32 -34.54 7.65 -12.44
CA GLU A 32 -34.05 7.45 -11.07
C GLU A 32 -33.47 8.75 -10.48
N CYS A 33 -32.70 9.53 -11.26
CA CYS A 33 -32.23 10.85 -10.83
C CYS A 33 -33.37 11.81 -10.53
N ALA A 34 -34.41 11.82 -11.37
CA ALA A 34 -35.56 12.70 -11.17
C ALA A 34 -36.36 12.33 -9.91
N GLU A 35 -36.57 11.04 -9.66
CA GLU A 35 -37.27 10.54 -8.48
C GLU A 35 -36.48 10.89 -7.18
N ILE A 36 -35.18 10.66 -7.14
CA ILE A 36 -34.33 11.02 -5.99
C ILE A 36 -34.31 12.54 -5.73
N ILE A 37 -34.33 13.37 -6.78
CA ILE A 37 -34.38 14.83 -6.66
C ILE A 37 -35.76 15.30 -6.13
N ILE A 38 -36.83 14.63 -6.54
CA ILE A 38 -38.21 14.95 -6.08
C ILE A 38 -38.36 14.60 -4.59
N GLU A 39 -37.72 13.51 -4.13
CA GLU A 39 -37.74 13.09 -2.75
C GLU A 39 -36.81 13.90 -1.82
N ASP A 40 -36.07 14.89 -2.39
CA ASP A 40 -35.10 15.75 -1.69
C ASP A 40 -34.03 14.98 -0.88
N ASN A 41 -33.72 13.77 -1.33
CA ASN A 41 -32.76 12.90 -0.68
C ASN A 41 -31.38 12.95 -1.36
N LEU A 42 -30.60 13.98 -1.02
CA LEU A 42 -29.24 14.17 -1.55
C LEU A 42 -28.32 12.98 -1.34
N LEU A 43 -28.55 12.21 -0.26
CA LEU A 43 -27.71 11.05 0.07
C LEU A 43 -27.89 9.92 -0.97
N ASP A 44 -29.12 9.67 -1.39
CA ASP A 44 -29.42 8.64 -2.39
C ASP A 44 -28.88 9.05 -3.77
N LEU A 45 -28.87 10.35 -4.08
CA LEU A 45 -28.22 10.86 -5.30
C LEU A 45 -26.72 10.58 -5.32
N TYR A 46 -26.03 10.75 -4.18
CA TYR A 46 -24.61 10.37 -4.06
C TYR A 46 -24.39 8.87 -4.25
N TYR A 47 -25.20 8.00 -3.64
CA TYR A 47 -25.10 6.55 -3.82
C TYR A 47 -25.37 6.15 -5.26
N PHE A 48 -26.37 6.73 -5.90
CA PHE A 48 -26.69 6.48 -7.29
C PHE A 48 -25.53 6.91 -8.22
N GLY A 49 -24.96 8.09 -7.98
CA GLY A 49 -23.76 8.55 -8.69
C GLY A 49 -22.57 7.60 -8.51
N LEU A 50 -22.34 7.08 -7.30
CA LEU A 50 -21.30 6.11 -7.05
C LEU A 50 -21.53 4.78 -7.78
N VAL A 51 -22.77 4.30 -7.87
CA VAL A 51 -23.13 3.10 -8.63
C VAL A 51 -22.84 3.30 -10.12
N ILE A 52 -23.25 4.41 -10.70
CA ILE A 52 -22.98 4.74 -12.11
C ILE A 52 -21.46 4.81 -12.35
N LEU A 53 -20.74 5.55 -11.49
CA LEU A 53 -19.27 5.65 -11.57
C LEU A 53 -18.63 4.27 -11.47
N GLY A 54 -19.14 3.41 -10.59
CA GLY A 54 -18.69 2.02 -10.43
C GLY A 54 -18.89 1.20 -11.70
N ILE A 55 -20.05 1.30 -12.35
CA ILE A 55 -20.36 0.60 -13.60
C ILE A 55 -19.46 1.11 -14.75
N VAL A 56 -19.35 2.42 -14.91
CA VAL A 56 -18.49 3.03 -15.93
C VAL A 56 -17.03 2.65 -15.69
N GLY A 57 -16.58 2.75 -14.44
CA GLY A 57 -15.25 2.33 -14.03
C GLY A 57 -14.98 0.85 -14.32
N PHE A 58 -15.94 -0.03 -13.98
CA PHE A 58 -15.84 -1.46 -14.26
C PHE A 58 -15.70 -1.74 -15.76
N LEU A 59 -16.53 -1.12 -16.60
CA LEU A 59 -16.46 -1.27 -18.06
C LEU A 59 -15.13 -0.74 -18.62
N ALA A 60 -14.63 0.38 -18.11
CA ALA A 60 -13.34 0.94 -18.50
C ALA A 60 -12.18 0.00 -18.13
N ILE A 61 -12.21 -0.57 -16.91
CA ILE A 61 -11.22 -1.55 -16.43
C ILE A 61 -11.27 -2.80 -17.28
N PHE A 62 -12.47 -3.31 -17.56
CA PHE A 62 -12.64 -4.53 -18.36
C PHE A 62 -12.09 -4.38 -19.77
N LYS A 63 -12.18 -3.20 -20.34
CA LYS A 63 -11.63 -2.86 -21.65
C LYS A 63 -10.10 -2.71 -21.64
N ASN A 64 -9.52 -2.26 -20.53
CA ASN A 64 -8.07 -2.00 -20.41
C ASN A 64 -7.59 -2.25 -18.98
N TRP A 65 -6.98 -3.42 -18.75
CA TRP A 65 -6.47 -3.80 -17.44
C TRP A 65 -5.39 -2.84 -16.88
N ARG A 66 -4.60 -2.17 -17.76
CA ARG A 66 -3.60 -1.18 -17.31
C ARG A 66 -4.28 0.03 -16.68
N LEU A 67 -5.35 0.53 -17.32
CA LEU A 67 -6.17 1.59 -16.72
C LEU A 67 -6.75 1.15 -15.37
N GLY A 68 -7.20 -0.11 -15.30
CA GLY A 68 -7.67 -0.74 -14.06
C GLY A 68 -6.62 -0.73 -12.96
N LEU A 69 -5.36 -1.02 -13.29
CA LEU A 69 -4.27 -0.98 -12.31
C LEU A 69 -4.02 0.44 -11.78
N TYR A 70 -3.96 1.45 -12.65
CA TYR A 70 -3.80 2.84 -12.22
C TYR A 70 -5.00 3.30 -11.38
N GLY A 71 -6.22 2.93 -11.78
CA GLY A 71 -7.44 3.19 -11.03
C GLY A 71 -7.44 2.50 -9.66
N PHE A 72 -6.99 1.26 -9.58
CA PHE A 72 -6.85 0.54 -8.31
C PHE A 72 -5.85 1.22 -7.37
N VAL A 73 -4.67 1.58 -7.86
CA VAL A 73 -3.65 2.26 -7.05
C VAL A 73 -4.14 3.63 -6.55
N ALA A 74 -4.85 4.39 -7.41
CA ALA A 74 -5.49 5.65 -6.99
C ALA A 74 -6.57 5.40 -5.93
N TRP A 75 -7.44 4.40 -6.15
CA TRP A 75 -8.52 4.07 -5.22
C TRP A 75 -7.99 3.70 -3.84
N VAL A 76 -6.96 2.84 -3.76
CA VAL A 76 -6.31 2.46 -2.50
C VAL A 76 -5.82 3.68 -1.70
N ALA A 77 -5.42 4.75 -2.37
CA ALA A 77 -4.99 5.99 -1.71
C ALA A 77 -6.15 6.89 -1.26
N VAL A 78 -7.33 6.81 -1.93
CA VAL A 78 -8.44 7.78 -1.75
C VAL A 78 -9.68 7.14 -1.10
N GLU A 79 -9.81 5.81 -1.10
CA GLU A 79 -10.97 5.09 -0.57
C GLU A 79 -11.39 5.53 0.82
N ASP A 80 -10.42 5.61 1.71
CA ASP A 80 -10.68 5.95 3.11
C ASP A 80 -11.15 7.41 3.26
N LEU A 81 -10.74 8.33 2.37
CA LEU A 81 -11.26 9.71 2.35
C LEU A 81 -12.74 9.72 2.00
N ILE A 82 -13.13 9.01 0.93
CA ILE A 82 -14.53 8.89 0.53
C ILE A 82 -15.34 8.27 1.68
N ARG A 83 -14.79 7.23 2.33
CA ARG A 83 -15.43 6.54 3.45
C ARG A 83 -15.63 7.44 4.67
N LYS A 84 -14.70 8.37 4.95
CA LYS A 84 -14.84 9.36 6.02
C LYS A 84 -16.07 10.26 5.83
N TYR A 85 -16.33 10.68 4.59
CA TYR A 85 -17.45 11.58 4.28
C TYR A 85 -18.79 10.88 4.05
N LEU A 86 -18.79 9.56 3.87
CA LEU A 86 -20.00 8.76 3.65
C LEU A 86 -20.29 7.80 4.81
N GLY A 87 -20.08 8.25 6.06
CA GLY A 87 -20.50 7.55 7.27
C GLY A 87 -19.81 6.20 7.49
N ASN A 88 -18.55 6.04 7.09
CA ASN A 88 -17.78 4.81 7.25
C ASN A 88 -18.44 3.57 6.56
N ASN A 89 -19.12 3.79 5.44
CA ASN A 89 -19.91 2.79 4.74
C ASN A 89 -19.05 1.60 4.27
N MET A 90 -19.52 0.38 4.59
CA MET A 90 -18.82 -0.86 4.25
C MET A 90 -18.81 -1.17 2.74
N LEU A 91 -19.78 -0.69 1.96
CA LEU A 91 -19.78 -0.83 0.50
C LEU A 91 -18.55 -0.15 -0.12
N ILE A 92 -18.19 1.03 0.38
CA ILE A 92 -17.00 1.76 -0.08
C ILE A 92 -15.74 0.99 0.31
N TYR A 93 -15.69 0.42 1.53
CA TYR A 93 -14.59 -0.44 1.97
C TYR A 93 -14.38 -1.65 1.05
N PHE A 94 -15.45 -2.24 0.52
CA PHE A 94 -15.35 -3.33 -0.45
C PHE A 94 -15.12 -2.86 -1.88
N GLY A 95 -15.21 -1.55 -2.17
CA GLY A 95 -15.00 -0.98 -3.51
C GLY A 95 -13.67 -1.38 -4.13
N LYS A 96 -12.56 -1.36 -3.34
CA LYS A 96 -11.24 -1.83 -3.81
C LYS A 96 -11.24 -3.29 -4.23
N ASP A 97 -12.05 -4.12 -3.55
CA ASP A 97 -12.12 -5.55 -3.82
C ASP A 97 -12.80 -5.80 -5.17
N PHE A 98 -13.87 -5.05 -5.47
CA PHE A 98 -14.51 -5.10 -6.79
C PHE A 98 -13.58 -4.59 -7.89
N ILE A 99 -12.85 -3.49 -7.65
CA ILE A 99 -11.91 -2.93 -8.62
C ILE A 99 -10.78 -3.95 -8.91
N VAL A 100 -10.21 -4.58 -7.88
CA VAL A 100 -9.13 -5.55 -8.08
C VAL A 100 -9.61 -6.83 -8.74
N LEU A 101 -10.83 -7.29 -8.45
CA LEU A 101 -11.44 -8.43 -9.13
C LEU A 101 -11.69 -8.13 -10.61
N ALA A 102 -12.25 -6.95 -10.93
CA ALA A 102 -12.43 -6.49 -12.31
C ALA A 102 -11.09 -6.41 -13.04
N LEU A 103 -10.05 -5.89 -12.38
CA LEU A 103 -8.68 -5.86 -12.90
C LEU A 103 -8.17 -7.26 -13.22
N TYR A 104 -8.35 -8.23 -12.33
CA TYR A 104 -7.92 -9.61 -12.55
C TYR A 104 -8.66 -10.25 -13.72
N LEU A 105 -9.98 -10.11 -13.78
CA LEU A 105 -10.77 -10.60 -14.89
C LEU A 105 -10.27 -10.02 -16.23
N SER A 106 -10.16 -8.70 -16.31
CA SER A 106 -9.63 -8.02 -17.51
C SER A 106 -8.23 -8.50 -17.88
N PHE A 107 -7.33 -8.62 -16.90
CA PHE A 107 -5.96 -9.07 -17.10
C PHE A 107 -5.89 -10.50 -17.62
N PHE A 108 -6.60 -11.45 -16.98
CA PHE A 108 -6.58 -12.85 -17.40
C PHE A 108 -7.24 -13.06 -18.76
N PHE A 109 -8.32 -12.35 -19.07
CA PHE A 109 -8.92 -12.38 -20.41
C PHE A 109 -7.96 -11.84 -21.47
N ALA A 110 -7.29 -10.72 -21.21
CA ALA A 110 -6.29 -10.18 -22.14
C ALA A 110 -5.12 -11.16 -22.36
N ARG A 111 -4.65 -11.85 -21.32
CA ARG A 111 -3.59 -12.85 -21.42
C ARG A 111 -4.03 -14.11 -22.17
N LYS A 112 -5.25 -14.57 -21.96
CA LYS A 112 -5.82 -15.69 -22.67
C LYS A 112 -5.96 -15.38 -24.16
N SER A 113 -6.44 -14.19 -24.52
CA SER A 113 -6.62 -13.78 -25.92
C SER A 113 -5.30 -13.66 -26.69
N THR A 114 -4.20 -13.30 -26.02
CA THR A 114 -2.85 -13.18 -26.59
C THR A 114 -2.02 -14.47 -26.45
N ASN A 115 -2.58 -15.53 -25.88
CA ASN A 115 -1.89 -16.80 -25.58
C ASN A 115 -0.53 -16.63 -24.86
N THR A 116 -0.41 -15.61 -24.00
CA THR A 116 0.83 -15.32 -23.27
C THR A 116 0.88 -16.11 -21.98
N LYS A 117 2.01 -16.81 -21.73
CA LYS A 117 2.23 -17.56 -20.49
C LYS A 117 2.26 -16.64 -19.29
N LEU A 118 1.65 -17.10 -18.19
CA LEU A 118 1.72 -16.42 -16.91
C LEU A 118 3.10 -16.66 -16.25
N TYR A 119 3.61 -15.64 -15.62
CA TYR A 119 4.84 -15.75 -14.83
C TYR A 119 4.64 -16.69 -13.65
N ARG A 120 5.66 -17.51 -13.34
CA ARG A 120 5.67 -18.41 -12.19
C ARG A 120 6.77 -17.98 -11.22
N PRO A 121 6.43 -17.35 -10.07
CA PRO A 121 7.44 -16.93 -9.11
C PRO A 121 8.14 -18.14 -8.48
N PRO A 122 9.43 -18.04 -8.13
CA PRO A 122 10.21 -19.16 -7.58
C PRO A 122 9.64 -19.76 -6.29
N PHE A 123 8.90 -18.97 -5.53
CA PHE A 123 8.27 -19.36 -4.26
C PHE A 123 6.81 -19.81 -4.41
N LEU A 124 6.32 -20.04 -5.64
CA LEU A 124 4.91 -20.41 -5.87
C LEU A 124 4.48 -21.66 -5.10
N ALA A 125 5.33 -22.67 -5.03
CA ALA A 125 5.00 -23.92 -4.35
C ALA A 125 4.72 -23.69 -2.85
N ILE A 126 5.61 -23.01 -2.14
CA ILE A 126 5.41 -22.72 -0.72
C ILE A 126 4.25 -21.76 -0.48
N LEU A 127 4.00 -20.81 -1.39
CA LEU A 127 2.83 -19.92 -1.33
C LEU A 127 1.53 -20.73 -1.44
N LEU A 128 1.46 -21.70 -2.35
CA LEU A 128 0.28 -22.56 -2.51
C LEU A 128 0.10 -23.49 -1.30
N VAL A 129 1.17 -24.05 -0.76
CA VAL A 129 1.09 -24.86 0.47
C VAL A 129 0.54 -24.03 1.64
N PHE A 130 1.07 -22.82 1.84
CA PHE A 130 0.58 -21.92 2.88
C PHE A 130 -0.88 -21.51 2.63
N PHE A 131 -1.25 -21.19 1.39
CA PHE A 131 -2.64 -20.88 1.02
C PHE A 131 -3.60 -22.02 1.37
N TRP A 132 -3.29 -23.24 0.94
CA TRP A 132 -4.17 -24.40 1.21
C TRP A 132 -4.21 -24.74 2.70
N PHE A 133 -3.12 -24.55 3.42
CA PHE A 133 -3.14 -24.69 4.87
C PHE A 133 -4.07 -23.65 5.52
N CYS A 134 -4.06 -22.40 5.10
CA CYS A 134 -5.00 -21.38 5.56
C CYS A 134 -6.45 -21.73 5.19
N VAL A 135 -6.69 -22.32 4.00
CA VAL A 135 -8.03 -22.80 3.59
C VAL A 135 -8.51 -23.91 4.53
N LEU A 136 -7.66 -24.89 4.84
CA LEU A 136 -8.00 -25.95 5.79
C LEU A 136 -8.30 -25.39 7.18
N GLN A 137 -7.58 -24.39 7.61
CA GLN A 137 -7.77 -23.71 8.92
C GLN A 137 -9.07 -22.88 8.99
N ILE A 138 -9.77 -22.62 7.88
CA ILE A 138 -11.14 -22.06 7.93
C ILE A 138 -12.10 -23.00 8.66
N LEU A 139 -11.91 -24.31 8.47
CA LEU A 139 -12.73 -25.36 9.08
C LEU A 139 -12.30 -25.72 10.50
N ASN A 140 -11.39 -24.97 11.10
CA ASN A 140 -10.94 -25.20 12.47
C ASN A 140 -12.12 -25.08 13.45
N PRO A 141 -12.43 -26.13 14.25
CA PRO A 141 -13.59 -26.13 15.15
C PRO A 141 -13.50 -25.11 16.28
N ALA A 142 -12.33 -24.49 16.49
CA ALA A 142 -12.17 -23.40 17.44
C ALA A 142 -12.58 -22.02 16.88
N SER A 143 -12.76 -21.92 15.57
CA SER A 143 -13.27 -20.69 14.95
C SER A 143 -14.77 -20.55 15.22
N THR A 144 -15.18 -19.38 15.70
CA THR A 144 -16.59 -19.09 16.01
C THR A 144 -17.46 -18.95 14.75
N SER A 145 -16.85 -18.69 13.60
CA SER A 145 -17.57 -18.54 12.33
C SER A 145 -16.63 -18.72 11.13
N ILE A 146 -17.13 -19.36 10.08
CA ILE A 146 -16.44 -19.51 8.78
C ILE A 146 -16.11 -18.15 8.13
N PHE A 147 -16.88 -17.10 8.45
CA PHE A 147 -16.65 -15.75 7.91
C PHE A 147 -15.32 -15.14 8.37
N TYR A 148 -14.83 -15.48 9.58
CA TYR A 148 -13.49 -15.09 10.00
C TYR A 148 -12.44 -15.65 9.06
N GLY A 149 -12.55 -16.93 8.72
CA GLY A 149 -11.63 -17.58 7.80
C GLY A 149 -11.65 -17.00 6.40
N LEU A 150 -12.84 -16.75 5.85
CA LEU A 150 -12.99 -16.12 4.52
C LEU A 150 -12.39 -14.71 4.50
N MET A 151 -12.61 -13.91 5.54
CA MET A 151 -12.03 -12.58 5.65
C MET A 151 -10.51 -12.63 5.84
N GLY A 152 -10.00 -13.58 6.62
CA GLY A 152 -8.56 -13.83 6.77
C GLY A 152 -7.90 -14.19 5.45
N LEU A 153 -8.49 -15.11 4.68
CA LEU A 153 -8.00 -15.44 3.32
C LEU A 153 -7.99 -14.23 2.40
N LYS A 154 -9.07 -13.44 2.41
CA LYS A 154 -9.15 -12.21 1.64
C LYS A 154 -7.98 -11.28 1.96
N ILE A 155 -7.75 -11.00 3.24
CA ILE A 155 -6.71 -10.06 3.67
C ILE A 155 -5.32 -10.57 3.29
N CYS A 156 -5.06 -11.86 3.45
CA CYS A 156 -3.73 -12.42 3.20
C CYS A 156 -3.43 -12.64 1.71
N PHE A 157 -4.42 -13.03 0.89
CA PHE A 157 -4.14 -13.56 -0.45
C PHE A 157 -4.80 -12.82 -1.60
N MET A 158 -5.80 -11.96 -1.36
CA MET A 158 -6.54 -11.29 -2.42
C MET A 158 -5.66 -10.47 -3.35
N TYR A 159 -4.60 -9.88 -2.81
CA TYR A 159 -3.67 -9.05 -3.58
C TYR A 159 -2.50 -9.84 -4.17
N ALA A 160 -2.33 -11.13 -3.86
CA ALA A 160 -1.23 -11.93 -4.38
C ALA A 160 -1.16 -11.99 -5.93
N PRO A 161 -2.29 -12.06 -6.67
CA PRO A 161 -2.26 -12.02 -8.13
C PRO A 161 -1.75 -10.69 -8.73
N LEU A 162 -1.66 -9.58 -7.94
CA LEU A 162 -1.02 -8.34 -8.39
C LEU A 162 0.45 -8.54 -8.78
N LEU A 163 1.10 -9.59 -8.26
CA LEU A 163 2.44 -9.98 -8.71
C LEU A 163 2.46 -10.27 -10.23
N LEU A 164 1.45 -10.97 -10.73
CA LEU A 164 1.33 -11.29 -12.16
C LEU A 164 1.05 -10.02 -12.99
N VAL A 165 0.20 -9.15 -12.46
CA VAL A 165 -0.12 -7.86 -13.08
C VAL A 165 1.11 -6.95 -13.11
N GLY A 166 1.85 -6.83 -12.00
CA GLY A 166 3.08 -6.06 -11.90
C GLY A 166 4.18 -6.56 -12.85
N HIS A 167 4.34 -7.88 -12.97
CA HIS A 167 5.26 -8.48 -13.94
C HIS A 167 4.88 -8.14 -15.38
N ALA A 168 3.59 -8.11 -15.69
CA ALA A 168 3.10 -7.80 -17.02
C ALA A 168 3.04 -6.30 -17.35
N LEU A 169 3.02 -5.44 -16.33
CA LEU A 169 2.97 -3.99 -16.49
C LEU A 169 4.24 -3.49 -17.19
N VAL A 170 5.39 -4.02 -16.79
CA VAL A 170 6.69 -3.54 -17.25
C VAL A 170 7.09 -4.26 -18.53
N ASP A 171 6.61 -3.78 -19.67
CA ASP A 171 7.06 -4.22 -20.99
C ASP A 171 8.11 -3.27 -21.59
N SER A 172 8.20 -2.05 -21.09
CA SER A 172 9.16 -1.03 -21.53
C SER A 172 9.58 -0.11 -20.37
N GLU A 173 10.72 0.57 -20.55
CA GLU A 173 11.17 1.61 -19.63
C GLU A 173 10.15 2.75 -19.50
N LYS A 174 9.49 3.10 -20.60
CA LYS A 174 8.45 4.15 -20.63
C LYS A 174 7.30 3.83 -19.69
N GLU A 175 6.79 2.60 -19.70
CA GLU A 175 5.69 2.19 -18.82
C GLU A 175 6.13 2.15 -17.35
N LEU A 176 7.33 1.67 -17.06
CA LEU A 176 7.88 1.71 -15.70
C LEU A 176 7.96 3.16 -15.18
N ARG A 177 8.54 4.06 -15.98
CA ARG A 177 8.64 5.48 -15.62
C ARG A 177 7.26 6.11 -15.41
N ARG A 178 6.31 5.83 -16.30
CA ARG A 178 4.93 6.31 -16.19
C ARG A 178 4.29 5.88 -14.89
N PHE A 179 4.48 4.61 -14.51
CA PHE A 179 3.95 4.09 -13.25
C PHE A 179 4.56 4.78 -12.03
N PHE A 180 5.88 4.90 -11.96
CA PHE A 180 6.53 5.58 -10.83
C PHE A 180 6.25 7.07 -10.78
N PHE A 181 6.09 7.73 -11.92
CA PHE A 181 5.66 9.13 -12.01
C PHE A 181 4.25 9.32 -11.44
N PHE A 182 3.31 8.50 -11.87
CA PHE A 182 1.94 8.49 -11.36
C PHE A 182 1.94 8.30 -9.84
N ASN A 183 2.71 7.34 -9.37
CA ASN A 183 2.86 7.07 -7.94
C ASN A 183 3.46 8.28 -7.19
N SER A 184 4.46 8.96 -7.76
CA SER A 184 5.03 10.18 -7.17
C SER A 184 3.99 11.29 -7.04
N ILE A 185 3.11 11.47 -8.03
CA ILE A 185 2.01 12.44 -7.96
C ILE A 185 1.05 12.08 -6.83
N LEU A 186 0.63 10.82 -6.72
CA LEU A 186 -0.22 10.37 -5.61
C LEU A 186 0.43 10.63 -4.25
N ILE A 187 1.70 10.32 -4.12
CA ILE A 187 2.47 10.56 -2.90
C ILE A 187 2.49 12.05 -2.56
N LEU A 188 2.77 12.93 -3.53
CA LEU A 188 2.78 14.37 -3.33
C LEU A 188 1.43 14.89 -2.82
N VAL A 189 0.34 14.41 -3.41
CA VAL A 189 -1.01 14.79 -2.99
C VAL A 189 -1.30 14.30 -1.58
N VAL A 190 -1.17 13.00 -1.33
CA VAL A 190 -1.54 12.39 -0.05
C VAL A 190 -0.65 12.89 1.10
N ALA A 191 0.67 12.94 0.90
CA ALA A 191 1.59 13.43 1.91
C ALA A 191 1.45 14.95 2.13
N GLY A 192 1.22 15.72 1.06
CA GLY A 192 0.94 17.15 1.12
C GLY A 192 -0.29 17.47 1.97
N PHE A 193 -1.40 16.78 1.73
CA PHE A 193 -2.60 16.92 2.57
C PHE A 193 -2.36 16.48 4.01
N GLY A 194 -1.50 15.49 4.25
CA GLY A 194 -1.08 15.12 5.61
C GLY A 194 -0.32 16.24 6.33
N ILE A 195 0.55 16.97 5.62
CA ILE A 195 1.25 18.15 6.16
C ILE A 195 0.24 19.26 6.49
N VAL A 196 -0.65 19.59 5.53
CA VAL A 196 -1.69 20.60 5.76
C VAL A 196 -2.57 20.24 6.95
N GLN A 197 -2.99 18.99 7.07
CA GLN A 197 -3.78 18.51 8.20
C GLN A 197 -3.02 18.59 9.53
N SER A 198 -1.71 18.38 9.51
CA SER A 198 -0.87 18.50 10.69
C SER A 198 -0.85 19.92 11.26
N ILE A 199 -1.08 20.93 10.40
CA ILE A 199 -1.10 22.34 10.73
C ILE A 199 -2.51 22.81 11.09
N LEU A 200 -3.52 22.45 10.25
CA LEU A 200 -4.91 22.87 10.45
C LEU A 200 -5.65 22.11 11.55
N GLY A 201 -5.08 20.98 12.01
CA GLY A 201 -5.64 20.19 13.10
C GLY A 201 -6.60 19.09 12.65
N HIS A 202 -7.27 18.49 13.65
CA HIS A 202 -8.03 17.25 13.46
C HIS A 202 -9.32 17.40 12.66
N THR A 203 -9.94 18.56 12.63
CA THR A 203 -11.18 18.81 11.89
C THR A 203 -10.98 18.83 10.39
N PHE A 204 -9.78 19.18 9.94
CA PHE A 204 -9.47 19.17 8.51
C PHE A 204 -9.41 17.72 7.98
N LEU A 205 -10.20 17.39 6.97
CA LEU A 205 -10.40 16.07 6.37
C LEU A 205 -10.97 14.98 7.30
N ASN A 206 -11.46 15.34 8.49
CA ASN A 206 -12.15 14.42 9.40
C ASN A 206 -13.50 15.04 9.80
N PRO A 207 -14.62 14.64 9.18
CA PRO A 207 -15.96 15.06 9.58
C PRO A 207 -16.26 14.71 11.05
N GLU A 208 -17.06 15.53 11.72
CA GLU A 208 -17.34 15.38 13.16
C GLU A 208 -18.00 14.03 13.50
N ASP A 209 -18.91 13.55 12.67
CA ASP A 209 -19.65 12.29 12.86
C ASP A 209 -18.75 11.03 12.92
N ILE A 210 -17.53 11.11 12.39
CA ILE A 210 -16.58 10.01 12.41
C ILE A 210 -15.70 10.04 13.66
N GLN A 211 -15.60 11.17 14.35
CA GLN A 211 -14.75 11.30 15.53
C GLN A 211 -15.20 10.40 16.69
N GLU A 212 -16.48 10.10 16.79
CA GLU A 212 -17.02 9.16 17.80
C GLU A 212 -16.75 7.70 17.45
N ASP A 213 -16.79 7.34 16.15
CA ASP A 213 -16.59 5.97 15.66
C ASP A 213 -15.11 5.57 15.52
N ILE A 214 -14.21 6.55 15.32
CA ILE A 214 -12.77 6.35 15.28
C ILE A 214 -12.24 6.42 16.71
N ARG A 215 -12.23 5.29 17.43
CA ARG A 215 -11.49 5.05 18.68
C ARG A 215 -11.01 6.34 19.38
N GLY A 216 -11.91 7.16 19.84
CA GLY A 216 -11.73 8.38 20.62
C GLY A 216 -10.58 9.32 20.18
N LEU A 217 -10.76 10.59 20.34
CA LEU A 217 -9.76 11.64 20.07
C LEU A 217 -8.36 11.34 20.64
N SER A 218 -8.29 10.54 21.72
CA SER A 218 -7.05 10.10 22.37
C SER A 218 -6.08 9.35 21.43
N THR A 219 -6.55 8.70 20.36
CA THR A 219 -5.68 8.00 19.40
C THR A 219 -5.09 8.91 18.35
N LEU A 220 -5.70 10.09 18.14
CA LEU A 220 -5.22 11.11 17.21
C LEU A 220 -4.16 12.03 17.81
N TYR A 221 -4.00 11.98 19.14
CA TYR A 221 -3.02 12.81 19.84
C TYR A 221 -1.99 11.93 20.54
N ARG A 222 -0.79 12.44 20.65
CA ARG A 222 0.30 11.84 21.43
C ARG A 222 0.92 12.90 22.32
N ALA A 223 0.96 12.61 23.61
CA ALA A 223 1.69 13.44 24.57
C ALA A 223 3.15 12.98 24.68
N SER A 224 4.04 13.91 24.81
CA SER A 224 5.43 13.69 25.18
C SER A 224 5.50 13.27 26.67
N PRO A 225 6.23 12.20 27.02
CA PRO A 225 6.17 11.64 28.39
C PRO A 225 6.86 12.47 29.46
N ILE A 226 7.72 13.43 29.09
CA ILE A 226 8.44 14.30 30.03
C ILE A 226 7.88 15.72 29.99
N SER A 227 7.86 16.36 28.81
CA SER A 227 7.42 17.75 28.66
C SER A 227 5.91 17.91 28.65
N GLY A 228 5.13 16.83 28.45
CA GLY A 228 3.68 16.89 28.34
C GLY A 228 3.17 17.55 27.05
N LEU A 229 4.04 17.94 26.13
CA LEU A 229 3.66 18.56 24.87
C LEU A 229 2.83 17.58 24.03
N ILE A 230 1.69 18.05 23.53
CA ILE A 230 0.74 17.24 22.77
C ILE A 230 0.97 17.48 21.28
N ALA A 231 1.12 16.41 20.51
CA ALA A 231 1.21 16.44 19.06
C ALA A 231 0.02 15.73 18.41
N TYR A 232 -0.61 16.39 17.46
CA TYR A 232 -1.61 15.79 16.59
C TYR A 232 -0.96 14.83 15.59
N ARG A 233 -1.58 13.69 15.36
CA ARG A 233 -1.15 12.64 14.44
C ARG A 233 -2.05 12.66 13.18
N PRO A 234 -1.59 13.25 12.08
CA PRO A 234 -2.41 13.37 10.88
C PRO A 234 -2.76 12.00 10.31
N THR A 235 -3.96 11.91 9.77
CA THR A 235 -4.48 10.74 9.07
C THR A 235 -4.44 10.92 7.55
N SER A 236 -4.35 12.17 7.08
CA SER A 236 -4.48 12.54 5.67
C SER A 236 -5.76 11.96 5.06
N PHE A 237 -5.67 11.27 3.95
CA PHE A 237 -6.81 10.62 3.30
C PHE A 237 -7.28 9.35 4.02
N PHE A 238 -6.48 8.78 4.92
CA PHE A 238 -6.80 7.51 5.58
C PHE A 238 -7.68 7.69 6.83
N VAL A 239 -8.41 6.64 7.19
CA VAL A 239 -9.24 6.61 8.42
C VAL A 239 -8.40 6.54 9.70
N SER A 240 -7.11 6.21 9.61
CA SER A 240 -6.25 6.14 10.80
C SER A 240 -4.84 6.64 10.50
N ALA A 241 -4.21 7.21 11.53
CA ALA A 241 -2.81 7.62 11.48
C ALA A 241 -1.88 6.42 11.15
N GLY A 242 -2.21 5.21 11.60
CA GLY A 242 -1.43 4.00 11.31
C GLY A 242 -1.39 3.68 9.81
N ARG A 243 -2.50 3.78 9.08
CA ARG A 243 -2.51 3.57 7.62
C ARG A 243 -1.75 4.66 6.88
N PHE A 244 -1.90 5.91 7.28
CA PHE A 244 -1.10 6.99 6.70
C PHE A 244 0.39 6.72 6.87
N GLN A 245 0.80 6.26 8.06
CA GLN A 245 2.18 5.88 8.35
C GLN A 245 2.67 4.74 7.46
N ASN A 246 1.86 3.71 7.24
CA ASN A 246 2.17 2.61 6.34
C ASN A 246 2.36 3.10 4.90
N PHE A 247 1.47 3.97 4.42
CA PHE A 247 1.60 4.60 3.12
C PHE A 247 2.89 5.42 3.00
N LEU A 248 3.23 6.24 4.00
CA LEU A 248 4.47 7.01 4.00
C LEU A 248 5.71 6.10 3.95
N THR A 249 5.70 4.98 4.69
CA THR A 249 6.84 4.06 4.74
C THR A 249 7.13 3.44 3.37
N VAL A 250 6.11 2.88 2.70
CA VAL A 250 6.31 2.31 1.35
C VAL A 250 6.67 3.39 0.34
N SER A 251 6.01 4.54 0.41
CA SER A 251 6.25 5.67 -0.47
C SER A 251 7.68 6.20 -0.38
N TRP A 252 8.23 6.28 0.84
CA TRP A 252 9.61 6.67 1.09
C TRP A 252 10.60 5.76 0.37
N ILE A 253 10.45 4.44 0.54
CA ILE A 253 11.35 3.46 -0.06
C ILE A 253 11.27 3.51 -1.60
N LEU A 254 10.06 3.60 -2.16
CA LEU A 254 9.86 3.67 -3.61
C LEU A 254 10.38 4.99 -4.20
N ALA A 255 10.22 6.10 -3.49
CA ALA A 255 10.75 7.41 -3.91
C ALA A 255 12.28 7.42 -3.94
N LEU A 256 12.95 6.78 -2.94
CA LEU A 256 14.40 6.60 -2.95
C LEU A 256 14.85 5.77 -4.16
N GLY A 257 14.17 4.66 -4.45
CA GLY A 257 14.47 3.79 -5.59
C GLY A 257 14.33 4.51 -6.93
N PHE A 258 13.21 5.19 -7.13
CA PHE A 258 12.94 5.93 -8.35
C PHE A 258 13.86 7.14 -8.53
N GLY A 259 14.11 7.89 -7.44
CA GLY A 259 15.06 8.99 -7.43
C GLY A 259 16.48 8.54 -7.82
N GLY A 260 16.95 7.42 -7.27
CA GLY A 260 18.23 6.81 -7.63
C GLY A 260 18.32 6.44 -9.11
N PHE A 261 17.27 5.84 -9.67
CA PHE A 261 17.17 5.52 -11.08
C PHE A 261 17.24 6.77 -11.98
N LEU A 262 16.47 7.82 -11.67
CA LEU A 262 16.47 9.06 -12.44
C LEU A 262 17.82 9.79 -12.39
N LEU A 263 18.54 9.69 -11.27
CA LEU A 263 19.89 10.24 -11.13
C LEU A 263 20.88 9.52 -12.05
N MET A 264 20.79 8.19 -12.17
CA MET A 264 21.65 7.41 -13.04
C MET A 264 21.42 7.72 -14.51
N ARG A 265 20.18 7.76 -14.93
CA ARG A 265 19.80 7.98 -16.33
C ARG A 265 19.94 9.43 -16.81
N LYS A 266 20.24 10.40 -15.95
CA LYS A 266 20.25 11.84 -16.27
C LYS A 266 18.94 12.34 -16.91
N GLN A 267 17.82 11.73 -16.59
CA GLN A 267 16.55 12.01 -17.25
C GLN A 267 15.78 13.16 -16.61
N SER A 268 14.78 13.67 -17.34
CA SER A 268 13.77 14.61 -16.82
C SER A 268 12.96 13.99 -15.67
N GLY A 269 12.44 14.82 -14.78
CA GLY A 269 11.63 14.36 -13.64
C GLY A 269 12.37 14.27 -12.30
N ARG A 270 13.66 14.61 -12.26
CA ARG A 270 14.42 14.65 -11.00
C ARG A 270 13.84 15.62 -9.99
N LEU A 271 13.30 16.74 -10.46
CA LEU A 271 12.67 17.72 -9.57
C LEU A 271 11.49 17.07 -8.82
N ILE A 272 10.62 16.33 -9.54
CA ILE A 272 9.49 15.63 -8.90
C ILE A 272 10.00 14.59 -7.90
N ALA A 273 11.05 13.83 -8.21
CA ALA A 273 11.62 12.87 -7.27
C ALA A 273 12.19 13.56 -6.01
N PHE A 274 12.89 14.67 -6.16
CA PHE A 274 13.43 15.42 -5.02
C PHE A 274 12.32 16.07 -4.18
N THR A 275 11.31 16.68 -4.81
CA THR A 275 10.16 17.23 -4.09
C THR A 275 9.37 16.14 -3.37
N THR A 276 9.20 14.96 -3.98
CA THR A 276 8.56 13.81 -3.33
C THR A 276 9.32 13.38 -2.07
N VAL A 277 10.64 13.24 -2.15
CA VAL A 277 11.47 12.90 -0.98
C VAL A 277 11.40 13.98 0.09
N GLY A 278 11.45 15.25 -0.28
CA GLY A 278 11.35 16.38 0.67
C GLY A 278 10.00 16.42 1.39
N ILE A 279 8.90 16.26 0.66
CA ILE A 279 7.54 16.23 1.23
C ILE A 279 7.36 15.00 2.12
N LEU A 280 7.88 13.84 1.72
CA LEU A 280 7.83 12.64 2.55
C LEU A 280 8.63 12.80 3.84
N ALA A 281 9.80 13.47 3.81
CA ALA A 281 10.59 13.75 5.00
C ALA A 281 9.81 14.66 5.96
N ALA A 282 9.22 15.75 5.46
CA ALA A 282 8.40 16.66 6.24
C ALA A 282 7.15 15.95 6.82
N ALA A 283 6.42 15.21 5.99
CA ALA A 283 5.26 14.46 6.43
C ALA A 283 5.62 13.43 7.51
N SER A 284 6.73 12.70 7.33
CA SER A 284 7.20 11.70 8.31
C SER A 284 7.54 12.34 9.67
N LEU A 285 8.18 13.51 9.66
CA LEU A 285 8.45 14.26 10.88
C LEU A 285 7.15 14.68 11.59
N LEU A 286 6.20 15.21 10.83
CA LEU A 286 4.95 15.74 11.37
C LEU A 286 3.95 14.68 11.84
N THR A 287 4.15 13.39 11.53
CA THR A 287 3.27 12.31 12.01
C THR A 287 3.40 12.03 13.50
N ALA A 288 4.39 12.57 14.20
CA ALA A 288 4.74 12.17 15.57
C ALA A 288 4.89 10.64 15.76
N SER A 289 5.20 9.92 14.68
CA SER A 289 5.33 8.46 14.67
C SER A 289 6.78 8.02 14.67
N ARG A 290 7.20 7.42 15.77
CA ARG A 290 8.56 6.89 15.92
C ARG A 290 8.89 5.82 14.86
N SER A 291 7.94 4.96 14.54
CA SER A 291 8.13 3.88 13.57
C SER A 291 8.41 4.40 12.16
N VAL A 292 7.61 5.35 11.66
CA VAL A 292 7.85 5.96 10.34
C VAL A 292 9.20 6.63 10.27
N PHE A 293 9.53 7.41 11.30
CA PHE A 293 10.81 8.10 11.38
C PHE A 293 11.99 7.10 11.37
N LEU A 294 11.92 6.05 12.18
CA LEU A 294 12.96 5.03 12.24
C LEU A 294 13.07 4.22 10.95
N TRP A 295 11.96 3.81 10.34
CA TRP A 295 11.98 3.09 9.06
C TRP A 295 12.47 3.96 7.90
N ALA A 296 12.13 5.25 7.89
CA ALA A 296 12.63 6.20 6.88
C ALA A 296 14.14 6.38 7.02
N LEU A 297 14.62 6.61 8.25
CA LEU A 297 16.05 6.75 8.54
C LEU A 297 16.83 5.47 8.20
N ALA A 298 16.38 4.32 8.69
CA ALA A 298 17.00 3.03 8.41
C ALA A 298 17.05 2.74 6.89
N SER A 299 15.95 3.03 6.19
CA SER A 299 15.91 2.86 4.73
C SER A 299 16.90 3.78 4.01
N ALA A 300 17.03 5.04 4.42
CA ALA A 300 18.00 5.96 3.84
C ALA A 300 19.45 5.50 4.10
N LEU A 301 19.74 5.07 5.33
CA LEU A 301 21.06 4.58 5.73
C LEU A 301 21.48 3.30 5.00
N VAL A 302 20.55 2.40 4.74
CA VAL A 302 20.82 1.15 4.00
C VAL A 302 20.86 1.40 2.49
N PHE A 303 19.96 2.22 1.98
CA PHE A 303 19.83 2.48 0.55
C PHE A 303 21.01 3.26 -0.03
N ALA A 304 21.50 4.29 0.67
CA ALA A 304 22.60 5.11 0.18
C ALA A 304 23.87 4.31 -0.13
N PRO A 305 24.45 3.52 0.81
CA PRO A 305 25.61 2.69 0.50
C PRO A 305 25.30 1.60 -0.53
N ALA A 306 24.12 0.96 -0.45
CA ALA A 306 23.76 -0.08 -1.42
C ALA A 306 23.77 0.44 -2.86
N VAL A 307 23.21 1.63 -3.09
CA VAL A 307 23.17 2.25 -4.42
C VAL A 307 24.56 2.71 -4.85
N ILE A 308 25.36 3.29 -3.95
CA ILE A 308 26.71 3.75 -4.26
C ILE A 308 27.61 2.57 -4.72
N TRP A 309 27.52 1.41 -4.06
CA TRP A 309 28.35 0.25 -4.38
C TRP A 309 27.71 -0.73 -5.36
N GLY A 310 26.40 -0.79 -5.43
CA GLY A 310 25.68 -1.77 -6.25
C GLY A 310 25.39 -1.34 -7.68
N ALA A 311 25.33 -0.04 -7.96
CA ALA A 311 25.05 0.47 -9.28
C ALA A 311 26.34 0.70 -10.11
N SER A 312 26.22 0.70 -11.44
CA SER A 312 27.35 0.94 -12.37
C SER A 312 27.67 2.44 -12.47
N TRP A 313 28.35 2.96 -11.46
CA TRP A 313 28.78 4.33 -11.45
C TRP A 313 30.19 4.48 -12.03
N SER A 314 30.38 5.39 -13.00
CA SER A 314 31.71 5.95 -13.24
C SER A 314 32.13 6.82 -12.06
N GLY A 315 33.42 7.06 -11.87
CA GLY A 315 33.90 7.91 -10.75
C GLY A 315 33.23 9.28 -10.73
N GLN A 316 33.01 9.90 -11.89
CA GLN A 316 32.30 11.18 -12.00
C GLN A 316 30.80 11.08 -11.67
N GLN A 317 30.16 9.94 -11.93
CA GLN A 317 28.77 9.72 -11.58
C GLN A 317 28.62 9.56 -10.06
N ARG A 318 29.51 8.82 -9.39
CA ARG A 318 29.52 8.71 -7.93
C ARG A 318 29.60 10.08 -7.26
N LEU A 319 30.51 10.94 -7.74
CA LEU A 319 30.63 12.29 -7.21
C LEU A 319 29.37 13.14 -7.44
N ARG A 320 28.69 12.95 -8.57
CA ARG A 320 27.40 13.63 -8.84
C ARG A 320 26.30 13.16 -7.92
N VAL A 321 26.22 11.86 -7.63
CA VAL A 321 25.25 11.30 -6.69
C VAL A 321 25.51 11.80 -5.29
N LEU A 322 26.75 11.79 -4.81
CA LEU A 322 27.11 12.35 -3.52
C LEU A 322 26.73 13.83 -3.42
N ARG A 323 26.99 14.63 -4.47
CA ARG A 323 26.54 16.03 -4.52
C ARG A 323 25.01 16.15 -4.56
N ALA A 324 24.30 15.24 -5.22
CA ALA A 324 22.84 15.24 -5.24
C ALA A 324 22.27 14.89 -3.86
N ILE A 325 22.85 13.91 -3.18
CA ILE A 325 22.48 13.57 -1.78
C ILE A 325 22.75 14.75 -0.86
N ALA A 326 23.93 15.39 -0.99
CA ALA A 326 24.26 16.58 -0.19
C ALA A 326 23.28 17.74 -0.47
N ARG A 327 22.93 18.00 -1.73
CA ARG A 327 21.92 19.02 -2.09
C ARG A 327 20.54 18.67 -1.54
N ALA A 328 20.12 17.39 -1.61
CA ALA A 328 18.87 16.95 -1.03
C ALA A 328 18.86 17.14 0.49
N ALA A 329 19.97 16.82 1.18
CA ALA A 329 20.11 17.04 2.62
C ALA A 329 20.04 18.54 2.96
N VAL A 330 20.71 19.41 2.19
CA VAL A 330 20.61 20.87 2.35
C VAL A 330 19.19 21.36 2.11
N PHE A 331 18.53 20.88 1.05
CA PHE A 331 17.14 21.24 0.77
C PHE A 331 16.18 20.80 1.90
N VAL A 332 16.34 19.57 2.42
CA VAL A 332 15.58 19.09 3.57
C VAL A 332 15.87 19.95 4.81
N ALA A 333 17.14 20.30 5.07
CA ALA A 333 17.50 21.17 6.20
C ALA A 333 16.85 22.57 6.07
N ILE A 334 16.89 23.17 4.88
CA ILE A 334 16.23 24.46 4.63
C ILE A 334 14.71 24.33 4.83
N ALA A 335 14.08 23.29 4.28
CA ALA A 335 12.64 23.07 4.44
C ALA A 335 12.25 22.89 5.91
N LEU A 336 13.05 22.15 6.67
CA LEU A 336 12.85 21.99 8.11
C LEU A 336 13.05 23.31 8.87
N THR A 337 14.06 24.11 8.51
CA THR A 337 14.27 25.43 9.12
C THR A 337 13.08 26.35 8.86
N ILE A 338 12.57 26.39 7.64
CA ILE A 338 11.36 27.16 7.29
C ILE A 338 10.17 26.65 8.11
N LEU A 339 9.97 25.35 8.21
CA LEU A 339 8.88 24.75 8.96
C LEU A 339 8.96 25.12 10.45
N VAL A 340 10.15 25.05 11.04
CA VAL A 340 10.40 25.46 12.45
C VAL A 340 10.13 26.95 12.63
N SER A 341 10.51 27.79 11.67
CA SER A 341 10.32 29.24 11.76
C SER A 341 8.85 29.66 11.65
N ILE A 342 8.04 28.93 10.84
CA ILE A 342 6.64 29.26 10.62
C ILE A 342 5.74 28.59 11.68
N PHE A 343 6.06 27.35 12.08
CA PHE A 343 5.25 26.53 12.99
C PHE A 343 6.10 25.97 14.15
N PRO A 344 6.64 26.84 15.02
CA PRO A 344 7.60 26.43 16.07
C PRO A 344 6.99 25.45 17.07
N GLU A 345 5.76 25.68 17.52
CA GLU A 345 5.08 24.84 18.51
C GLU A 345 4.79 23.44 17.95
N GLU A 346 4.34 23.39 16.70
CA GLU A 346 4.03 22.16 16.00
C GLU A 346 5.26 21.27 15.82
N VAL A 347 6.38 21.85 15.48
CA VAL A 347 7.64 21.10 15.33
C VAL A 347 8.23 20.75 16.70
N ALA A 348 8.19 21.67 17.66
CA ALA A 348 8.70 21.43 19.01
C ALA A 348 8.01 20.23 19.69
N SER A 349 6.67 20.15 19.59
CA SER A 349 5.91 19.03 20.17
C SER A 349 6.31 17.66 19.56
N ARG A 350 6.58 17.59 18.24
CA ARG A 350 7.03 16.35 17.59
C ARG A 350 8.47 16.01 17.92
N LEU A 351 9.34 17.01 17.93
CA LEU A 351 10.74 16.82 18.34
C LEU A 351 10.85 16.36 19.78
N ALA A 352 10.05 16.93 20.70
CA ALA A 352 10.00 16.48 22.09
C ALA A 352 9.64 14.98 22.18
N ILE A 353 8.61 14.53 21.45
CA ILE A 353 8.25 13.11 21.41
C ILE A 353 9.43 12.24 20.95
N TYR A 354 10.13 12.64 19.87
CA TYR A 354 11.25 11.86 19.36
C TYR A 354 12.45 11.88 20.33
N THR A 355 12.84 13.04 20.84
CA THR A 355 13.99 13.16 21.75
C THR A 355 13.74 12.47 23.08
N GLU A 356 12.54 12.61 23.66
CA GLU A 356 12.21 12.00 24.95
C GLU A 356 12.02 10.48 24.88
N THR A 357 11.54 9.95 23.76
CA THR A 357 11.22 8.51 23.63
C THR A 357 12.29 7.70 22.89
N LEU A 358 13.08 8.31 22.00
CA LEU A 358 14.10 7.61 21.22
C LEU A 358 15.52 7.82 21.72
N SER A 359 15.80 8.92 22.43
CA SER A 359 17.14 9.17 22.97
C SER A 359 17.48 8.16 24.07
N PRO A 360 18.61 7.44 23.97
CA PRO A 360 19.02 6.48 25.00
C PRO A 360 19.29 7.12 26.38
N GLY A 361 19.62 8.41 26.41
CA GLY A 361 19.85 9.18 27.64
C GLY A 361 18.61 9.72 28.33
N SER A 362 17.43 9.57 27.71
CA SER A 362 16.17 10.01 28.31
C SER A 362 15.70 9.05 29.40
N SER A 363 15.22 9.58 30.53
CA SER A 363 14.61 8.78 31.62
C SER A 363 13.35 8.04 31.21
N LYS A 364 12.70 8.47 30.12
CA LYS A 364 11.52 7.86 29.53
C LYS A 364 11.79 7.24 28.16
N SER A 365 13.06 6.91 27.89
CA SER A 365 13.42 6.24 26.63
C SER A 365 12.71 4.88 26.51
N GLU A 366 11.92 4.74 25.47
CA GLU A 366 11.29 3.48 25.11
C GLU A 366 12.12 2.72 24.06
N PHE A 367 13.21 3.27 23.56
CA PHE A 367 13.94 2.72 22.42
C PHE A 367 14.42 1.28 22.69
N GLY A 368 15.11 1.05 23.81
CA GLY A 368 15.59 -0.28 24.18
C GLY A 368 14.46 -1.27 24.44
N PHE A 369 13.41 -0.84 25.13
CA PHE A 369 12.24 -1.68 25.40
C PHE A 369 11.48 -2.04 24.12
N ARG A 370 11.14 -1.04 23.29
CA ARG A 370 10.36 -1.22 22.06
C ARG A 370 11.14 -1.94 20.96
N SER A 371 12.48 -1.81 20.91
CA SER A 371 13.28 -2.45 19.86
C SER A 371 13.57 -3.93 20.14
N TRP A 372 13.53 -4.38 21.39
CA TRP A 372 13.90 -5.75 21.73
C TRP A 372 12.89 -6.45 22.65
N ASN A 373 12.66 -5.90 23.86
CA ASN A 373 11.87 -6.57 24.88
C ASN A 373 10.39 -6.70 24.51
N TYR A 374 9.79 -5.62 24.03
CA TYR A 374 8.36 -5.59 23.71
C TYR A 374 7.96 -6.55 22.59
N PRO A 375 8.65 -6.60 21.43
CA PRO A 375 8.33 -7.59 20.39
C PRO A 375 8.51 -9.02 20.86
N LEU A 376 9.56 -9.30 21.65
CA LEU A 376 9.82 -10.62 22.18
C LEU A 376 8.75 -11.06 23.19
N GLN A 377 8.37 -10.17 24.11
CA GLN A 377 7.29 -10.43 25.08
C GLN A 377 5.96 -10.66 24.38
N ASN A 378 5.61 -9.84 23.39
CA ASN A 378 4.40 -10.02 22.61
C ASN A 378 4.41 -11.31 21.79
N PHE A 379 5.56 -11.72 21.24
CA PHE A 379 5.69 -13.00 20.57
C PHE A 379 5.52 -14.16 21.56
N ALA A 380 6.18 -14.10 22.72
CA ALA A 380 6.06 -15.10 23.76
C ALA A 380 4.62 -15.23 24.29
N ALA A 381 3.92 -14.11 24.47
CA ALA A 381 2.51 -14.11 24.92
C ALA A 381 1.56 -14.87 23.98
N ALA A 382 1.93 -15.10 22.72
CA ALA A 382 1.14 -15.95 21.83
C ALA A 382 1.07 -17.41 22.28
N PHE A 383 2.08 -17.87 23.02
CA PHE A 383 2.16 -19.24 23.54
C PHE A 383 1.40 -19.43 24.86
N ASP A 384 0.91 -18.35 25.47
CA ASP A 384 0.04 -18.41 26.64
C ASP A 384 -1.40 -18.80 26.26
N TYR A 385 -1.75 -18.71 24.97
CA TYR A 385 -3.05 -19.12 24.46
C TYR A 385 -3.15 -20.65 24.40
N PRO A 386 -4.18 -21.30 24.99
CA PRO A 386 -4.23 -22.77 25.12
C PRO A 386 -4.14 -23.56 23.81
N ARG A 387 -4.53 -22.94 22.70
CA ARG A 387 -4.53 -23.60 21.37
C ARG A 387 -3.35 -23.18 20.48
N TRP A 388 -2.32 -22.58 21.01
CA TRP A 388 -1.14 -22.18 20.24
C TRP A 388 -0.54 -23.29 19.34
N PRO A 389 -0.58 -24.60 19.68
CA PRO A 389 -0.03 -25.62 18.80
C PRO A 389 -0.82 -25.78 17.49
N TYR A 390 -2.16 -25.65 17.54
CA TYR A 390 -3.08 -25.93 16.43
C TYR A 390 -3.73 -24.67 15.84
N GLY A 391 -3.75 -23.58 16.58
CA GLY A 391 -4.41 -22.34 16.23
C GLY A 391 -5.92 -22.31 16.50
N TYR A 392 -6.49 -21.13 16.32
CA TYR A 392 -7.93 -20.87 16.47
C TYR A 392 -8.65 -20.76 15.12
N GLY A 393 -7.91 -20.91 14.02
CA GLY A 393 -8.43 -20.79 12.67
C GLY A 393 -8.05 -19.48 11.98
N THR A 394 -7.96 -19.52 10.66
CA THR A 394 -7.62 -18.38 9.82
C THR A 394 -8.51 -17.19 10.11
N GLY A 395 -7.93 -16.01 10.27
CA GLY A 395 -8.66 -14.75 10.40
C GLY A 395 -9.21 -14.42 11.77
N THR A 396 -9.08 -15.31 12.77
CA THR A 396 -9.63 -15.10 14.11
C THR A 396 -8.94 -13.99 14.90
N ALA A 397 -7.66 -13.76 14.67
CA ALA A 397 -6.85 -12.69 15.27
C ALA A 397 -6.55 -11.55 14.28
N SER A 398 -7.00 -11.63 13.03
CA SER A 398 -6.71 -10.67 11.99
C SER A 398 -7.52 -9.38 12.10
N LEU A 399 -7.05 -8.31 11.44
CA LEU A 399 -7.80 -7.07 11.27
C LEU A 399 -9.20 -7.30 10.67
N GLY A 400 -9.37 -8.37 9.86
CA GLY A 400 -10.65 -8.76 9.29
C GLY A 400 -11.67 -9.21 10.32
N GLY A 401 -11.23 -9.76 11.46
CA GLY A 401 -12.10 -10.15 12.55
C GLY A 401 -12.96 -9.01 13.08
N GLN A 402 -12.44 -7.80 13.13
CA GLN A 402 -13.17 -6.61 13.56
C GLN A 402 -14.36 -6.29 12.64
N TYR A 403 -14.24 -6.52 11.34
CA TYR A 403 -15.33 -6.30 10.38
C TYR A 403 -16.40 -7.39 10.48
N VAL A 404 -15.99 -8.66 10.60
CA VAL A 404 -16.92 -9.78 10.81
C VAL A 404 -17.72 -9.57 12.09
N THR A 405 -17.06 -9.17 13.17
CA THR A 405 -17.71 -8.86 14.45
C THR A 405 -18.78 -7.78 14.31
N ARG A 406 -18.48 -6.71 13.59
CA ARG A 406 -19.42 -5.59 13.36
C ARG A 406 -20.64 -6.05 12.55
N ILE A 407 -20.43 -6.87 11.50
CA ILE A 407 -21.52 -7.33 10.61
C ILE A 407 -22.38 -8.39 11.29
N MET A 408 -21.78 -9.30 12.05
CA MET A 408 -22.46 -10.45 12.64
C MET A 408 -22.85 -10.25 14.11
N HIS A 409 -22.56 -9.06 14.68
CA HIS A 409 -22.74 -8.79 16.13
C HIS A 409 -22.08 -9.85 17.03
N ALA A 410 -21.03 -10.53 16.51
CA ALA A 410 -20.29 -11.55 17.24
C ALA A 410 -19.25 -10.89 18.16
N ARG A 411 -18.89 -11.56 19.25
CA ARG A 411 -17.81 -11.06 20.12
C ARG A 411 -16.45 -11.35 19.45
N PRO A 412 -15.59 -10.34 19.25
CA PRO A 412 -14.24 -10.59 18.73
C PRO A 412 -13.44 -11.39 19.75
N MET A 413 -12.53 -12.21 19.26
CA MET A 413 -11.50 -12.76 20.12
C MET A 413 -10.62 -11.59 20.59
N ASN A 414 -10.54 -11.38 21.89
CA ASN A 414 -9.64 -10.35 22.44
C ASN A 414 -8.20 -10.89 22.41
N VAL A 415 -7.45 -10.52 21.37
CA VAL A 415 -6.07 -10.91 21.19
C VAL A 415 -5.19 -9.77 21.68
N GLY A 416 -4.55 -9.95 22.84
CA GLY A 416 -3.63 -8.99 23.44
C GLY A 416 -2.22 -8.98 22.80
N VAL A 417 -2.02 -9.62 21.65
CA VAL A 417 -0.73 -9.76 20.97
C VAL A 417 -0.64 -8.78 19.81
N GLU A 418 0.31 -7.83 19.90
CA GLU A 418 0.58 -6.83 18.86
C GLU A 418 1.69 -7.27 17.88
N ASN A 419 2.19 -8.47 17.98
CA ASN A 419 3.23 -9.04 17.13
C ASN A 419 2.59 -9.88 16.01
N GLY A 420 2.87 -9.57 14.75
CA GLY A 420 2.26 -10.28 13.62
C GLY A 420 2.64 -11.76 13.52
N TYR A 421 3.85 -12.14 13.93
CA TYR A 421 4.26 -13.56 14.02
C TYR A 421 3.51 -14.27 15.15
N GLY A 422 3.34 -13.61 16.30
CA GLY A 422 2.52 -14.12 17.39
C GLY A 422 1.05 -14.29 16.99
N GLN A 423 0.50 -13.38 16.19
CA GLN A 423 -0.85 -13.54 15.65
C GLN A 423 -0.97 -14.74 14.71
N ILE A 424 0.04 -15.04 13.90
CA ILE A 424 0.08 -16.26 13.07
C ILE A 424 0.05 -17.51 13.95
N VAL A 425 0.78 -17.52 15.07
CA VAL A 425 0.72 -18.63 16.06
C VAL A 425 -0.70 -18.79 16.59
N ILE A 426 -1.36 -17.71 16.96
CA ILE A 426 -2.74 -17.76 17.48
C ILE A 426 -3.72 -18.25 16.41
N GLU A 427 -3.61 -17.77 15.18
CA GLU A 427 -4.52 -18.16 14.09
C GLU A 427 -4.26 -19.56 13.56
N LEU A 428 -3.00 -19.87 13.25
CA LEU A 428 -2.63 -21.02 12.44
C LEU A 428 -1.78 -22.05 13.19
N GLY A 429 -1.45 -21.77 14.45
CA GLY A 429 -0.59 -22.62 15.24
C GLY A 429 0.87 -22.62 14.80
N ILE A 430 1.64 -23.55 15.37
CA ILE A 430 3.07 -23.68 15.11
C ILE A 430 3.36 -24.05 13.64
N VAL A 431 2.52 -24.89 13.03
CA VAL A 431 2.67 -25.27 11.63
C VAL A 431 2.49 -24.07 10.72
N GLY A 432 1.49 -23.22 11.00
CA GLY A 432 1.29 -21.97 10.27
C GLY A 432 2.46 -21.02 10.40
N LEU A 433 3.04 -20.89 11.59
CA LEU A 433 4.26 -20.10 11.81
C LEU A 433 5.43 -20.60 10.98
N LEU A 434 5.70 -21.91 10.99
CA LEU A 434 6.81 -22.50 10.22
C LEU A 434 6.62 -22.31 8.72
N LEU A 435 5.40 -22.48 8.21
CA LEU A 435 5.07 -22.23 6.81
C LEU A 435 5.22 -20.75 6.45
N TRP A 436 4.82 -19.83 7.33
CA TRP A 436 5.02 -18.39 7.14
C TRP A 436 6.50 -18.03 7.10
N ILE A 437 7.32 -18.54 8.02
CA ILE A 437 8.76 -18.29 8.03
C ILE A 437 9.40 -18.82 6.74
N ALA A 438 9.02 -20.02 6.31
CA ALA A 438 9.51 -20.61 5.06
C ALA A 438 9.11 -19.75 3.84
N LEU A 439 7.86 -19.25 3.80
CA LEU A 439 7.38 -18.35 2.75
C LEU A 439 8.14 -17.02 2.78
N ALA A 440 8.25 -16.37 3.94
CA ALA A 440 8.96 -15.11 4.12
C ALA A 440 10.43 -15.22 3.67
N TYR A 441 11.09 -16.31 4.04
CA TYR A 441 12.45 -16.60 3.59
C TYR A 441 12.52 -16.80 2.07
N ALA A 442 11.64 -17.63 1.50
CA ALA A 442 11.63 -17.92 0.06
C ALA A 442 11.38 -16.67 -0.78
N VAL A 443 10.42 -15.81 -0.36
CA VAL A 443 10.11 -14.55 -1.01
C VAL A 443 11.29 -13.58 -0.93
N THR A 444 11.84 -13.38 0.27
CA THR A 444 12.98 -12.47 0.49
C THR A 444 14.22 -12.92 -0.28
N ARG A 445 14.54 -14.23 -0.25
CA ARG A 445 15.65 -14.80 -1.02
C ARG A 445 15.48 -14.59 -2.52
N SER A 446 14.26 -14.83 -3.04
CA SER A 446 13.95 -14.65 -4.46
C SER A 446 14.04 -13.17 -4.87
N ALA A 447 13.52 -12.27 -4.04
CA ALA A 447 13.63 -10.83 -4.26
C ALA A 447 15.09 -10.34 -4.22
N TRP A 448 15.89 -10.87 -3.28
CA TRP A 448 17.33 -10.58 -3.21
C TRP A 448 18.07 -11.04 -4.46
N GLN A 449 17.81 -12.27 -4.93
CA GLN A 449 18.42 -12.79 -6.15
C GLN A 449 18.06 -11.93 -7.37
N ALA A 450 16.79 -11.54 -7.51
CA ALA A 450 16.34 -10.66 -8.57
C ALA A 450 17.02 -9.28 -8.50
N ALA A 451 17.09 -8.66 -7.31
CA ALA A 451 17.80 -7.40 -7.11
C ALA A 451 19.31 -7.53 -7.39
N LYS A 452 19.93 -8.63 -6.97
CA LYS A 452 21.36 -8.93 -7.23
C LYS A 452 21.64 -9.07 -8.74
N ASN A 453 20.73 -9.64 -9.51
CA ASN A 453 20.86 -9.73 -10.96
C ASN A 453 20.88 -8.35 -11.64
N LEU A 454 20.30 -7.34 -11.02
CA LEU A 454 20.31 -5.96 -11.48
C LEU A 454 21.60 -5.20 -11.10
N LYS A 455 22.47 -5.80 -10.29
CA LYS A 455 23.74 -5.16 -9.87
C LYS A 455 24.55 -4.76 -11.10
N GLY A 456 25.07 -3.53 -11.07
CA GLY A 456 25.81 -2.97 -12.20
C GLY A 456 24.93 -2.39 -13.31
N THR A 457 23.60 -2.39 -13.16
CA THR A 457 22.67 -1.76 -14.10
C THR A 457 22.05 -0.49 -13.51
N GLU A 458 21.43 0.31 -14.35
CA GLU A 458 20.70 1.51 -13.94
C GLU A 458 19.37 1.20 -13.22
N TRP A 459 18.89 -0.05 -13.33
CA TRP A 459 17.68 -0.53 -12.67
C TRP A 459 17.92 -0.92 -11.20
N PHE A 460 19.18 -1.07 -10.81
CA PHE A 460 19.56 -1.52 -9.48
C PHE A 460 18.91 -0.70 -8.35
N PRO A 461 18.83 0.65 -8.40
CA PRO A 461 18.19 1.41 -7.33
C PRO A 461 16.71 1.02 -7.11
N ILE A 462 15.93 0.86 -8.19
CA ILE A 462 14.54 0.42 -8.08
C ILE A 462 14.48 -1.02 -7.56
N GLY A 463 15.29 -1.91 -8.13
CA GLY A 463 15.31 -3.31 -7.72
C GLY A 463 15.69 -3.50 -6.26
N PHE A 464 16.69 -2.76 -5.78
CA PHE A 464 17.10 -2.80 -4.39
C PHE A 464 16.04 -2.19 -3.45
N ALA A 465 15.37 -1.10 -3.85
CA ALA A 465 14.28 -0.52 -3.08
C ALA A 465 13.13 -1.51 -2.89
N ILE A 466 12.74 -2.22 -3.96
CA ILE A 466 11.67 -3.23 -3.88
C ILE A 466 12.09 -4.42 -3.00
N PHE A 467 13.33 -4.89 -3.14
CA PHE A 467 13.87 -5.93 -2.24
C PHE A 467 13.85 -5.47 -0.78
N TRP A 468 14.33 -4.26 -0.50
CA TRP A 468 14.37 -3.70 0.84
C TRP A 468 12.98 -3.57 1.45
N PHE A 469 12.01 -3.08 0.69
CA PHE A 469 10.61 -3.04 1.10
C PHE A 469 10.06 -4.44 1.40
N THR A 470 10.36 -5.41 0.55
CA THR A 470 9.98 -6.81 0.75
C THR A 470 10.52 -7.36 2.07
N PHE A 471 11.82 -7.17 2.32
CA PHE A 471 12.47 -7.61 3.56
C PHE A 471 11.86 -6.92 4.79
N LEU A 472 11.70 -5.60 4.74
CA LEU A 472 11.11 -4.84 5.84
C LEU A 472 9.71 -5.32 6.19
N LEU A 473 8.86 -5.52 5.18
CA LEU A 473 7.46 -5.89 5.39
C LEU A 473 7.33 -7.29 6.01
N VAL A 474 7.98 -8.28 5.41
CA VAL A 474 7.80 -9.68 5.86
C VAL A 474 8.53 -10.01 7.15
N PHE A 475 9.57 -9.27 7.53
CA PHE A 475 10.32 -9.55 8.74
C PHE A 475 10.20 -8.43 9.79
N PRO A 476 10.96 -7.31 9.76
CA PRO A 476 10.96 -6.45 10.93
C PRO A 476 9.62 -5.77 11.16
N MET A 477 8.95 -5.25 10.14
CA MET A 477 7.67 -4.57 10.34
C MET A 477 6.59 -5.51 10.87
N SER A 478 6.52 -6.75 10.37
CA SER A 478 5.56 -7.75 10.85
C SER A 478 5.93 -8.35 12.21
N TYR A 479 7.20 -8.28 12.62
CA TYR A 479 7.65 -8.72 13.94
C TYR A 479 7.49 -7.63 15.01
N TYR A 480 7.82 -6.37 14.68
CA TYR A 480 7.75 -5.25 15.63
C TYR A 480 6.38 -4.59 15.74
N GLY A 481 5.50 -4.82 14.81
CA GLY A 481 4.25 -4.11 14.70
C GLY A 481 3.04 -5.00 14.53
N PHE A 482 1.92 -4.34 14.64
CA PHE A 482 0.62 -4.92 14.44
C PHE A 482 0.40 -5.15 12.95
N VAL A 483 0.58 -6.38 12.49
CA VAL A 483 0.06 -6.93 11.22
C VAL A 483 0.29 -6.05 9.98
N ALA A 484 1.51 -5.53 9.82
CA ALA A 484 1.86 -4.70 8.66
C ALA A 484 1.48 -5.35 7.31
N TYR A 485 1.67 -6.67 7.19
CA TYR A 485 1.30 -7.43 6.00
C TYR A 485 -0.22 -7.46 5.74
N GLN A 486 -1.06 -7.33 6.76
CA GLN A 486 -2.53 -7.33 6.61
C GLN A 486 -3.09 -5.95 6.21
N ASP A 487 -2.29 -4.89 6.25
CA ASP A 487 -2.68 -3.59 5.72
C ASP A 487 -2.82 -3.67 4.19
N PHE A 488 -3.97 -3.28 3.66
CA PHE A 488 -4.25 -3.45 2.23
C PHE A 488 -3.36 -2.58 1.34
N VAL A 489 -2.87 -1.43 1.84
CA VAL A 489 -1.93 -0.57 1.12
C VAL A 489 -0.60 -1.30 0.97
N LEU A 490 -0.01 -1.72 2.10
CA LEU A 490 1.28 -2.42 2.10
C LEU A 490 1.21 -3.74 1.33
N ASN A 491 0.14 -4.51 1.51
CA ASN A 491 -0.01 -5.81 0.86
C ASN A 491 -0.17 -5.68 -0.66
N SER A 492 -0.97 -4.73 -1.14
CA SER A 492 -1.12 -4.50 -2.58
C SER A 492 0.18 -4.04 -3.24
N TYR A 493 0.88 -3.08 -2.62
CA TYR A 493 2.18 -2.64 -3.09
C TYR A 493 3.23 -3.76 -3.05
N PHE A 494 3.22 -4.59 -2.02
CA PHE A 494 4.15 -5.70 -1.87
C PHE A 494 4.10 -6.66 -3.08
N TRP A 495 2.92 -7.17 -3.40
CA TRP A 495 2.78 -8.09 -4.52
C TRP A 495 3.02 -7.44 -5.87
N LEU A 496 2.50 -6.22 -6.06
CA LEU A 496 2.69 -5.47 -7.30
C LEU A 496 4.18 -5.19 -7.57
N MET A 497 4.90 -4.71 -6.55
CA MET A 497 6.32 -4.40 -6.67
C MET A 497 7.18 -5.64 -6.87
N LEU A 498 6.86 -6.76 -6.21
CA LEU A 498 7.55 -8.03 -6.47
C LEU A 498 7.44 -8.44 -7.94
N GLY A 499 6.26 -8.30 -8.54
CA GLY A 499 6.06 -8.55 -9.97
C GLY A 499 6.95 -7.67 -10.84
N ILE A 500 7.01 -6.38 -10.53
CA ILE A 500 7.88 -5.41 -11.22
C ILE A 500 9.35 -5.81 -11.08
N LEU A 501 9.80 -6.17 -9.87
CA LEU A 501 11.19 -6.59 -9.62
C LEU A 501 11.59 -7.80 -10.45
N PHE A 502 10.75 -8.84 -10.46
CA PHE A 502 11.04 -10.04 -11.25
C PHE A 502 11.10 -9.75 -12.73
N ARG A 503 10.21 -8.90 -13.24
CA ARG A 503 10.24 -8.49 -14.65
C ARG A 503 11.49 -7.69 -15.00
N LEU A 504 11.92 -6.76 -14.15
CA LEU A 504 13.15 -6.00 -14.34
C LEU A 504 14.38 -6.92 -14.40
N SER A 505 14.41 -7.97 -13.59
CA SER A 505 15.54 -8.92 -13.58
C SER A 505 15.65 -9.77 -14.85
N GLU A 506 14.59 -9.84 -15.67
CA GLU A 506 14.56 -10.51 -16.96
C GLU A 506 15.01 -9.62 -18.12
N PHE A 507 15.11 -8.30 -17.92
CA PHE A 507 15.55 -7.40 -18.99
C PHE A 507 16.99 -7.69 -19.40
N PRO A 508 17.28 -7.80 -20.70
CA PRO A 508 18.62 -8.01 -21.16
C PRO A 508 19.54 -6.87 -20.69
N ARG A 509 20.73 -7.24 -20.21
CA ARG A 509 21.74 -6.30 -19.68
C ARG A 509 22.17 -5.24 -20.68
N ASN A 510 21.92 -5.44 -21.99
CA ASN A 510 22.32 -4.60 -23.10
C ASN A 510 21.12 -4.23 -23.97
N LEU A 511 20.13 -3.52 -23.42
CA LEU A 511 19.27 -2.73 -24.31
C LEU A 511 20.09 -1.54 -24.79
N PRO A 512 20.29 -1.38 -26.14
CA PRO A 512 20.94 -0.18 -26.64
C PRO A 512 20.15 1.02 -26.15
N VAL A 513 20.87 1.99 -25.57
CA VAL A 513 20.33 3.30 -25.22
C VAL A 513 19.77 3.87 -26.51
N THR A 514 18.46 3.77 -26.72
CA THR A 514 17.79 4.54 -27.76
C THR A 514 18.00 6.00 -27.37
N GLN A 515 19.01 6.62 -28.00
CA GLN A 515 19.19 8.05 -27.96
C GLN A 515 17.89 8.62 -28.55
N THR A 516 16.98 9.03 -27.70
CA THR A 516 15.92 9.96 -28.06
C THR A 516 16.65 11.28 -28.36
N THR A 517 16.98 11.49 -29.62
CA THR A 517 17.26 12.83 -30.16
C THR A 517 16.11 13.72 -29.73
N ALA A 518 16.46 14.80 -29.06
CA ALA A 518 15.67 15.86 -28.49
C ALA A 518 14.62 16.44 -29.41
#